data_7a1a5f7721b4971879b6354960b97d97
#
_entry.id   7a1a5f7721b4971879b6354960b97d97
#
_cell.length_a   1.000
_cell.length_b   1.000
_cell.length_c   1.000
_cell.angle_alpha   90.00
_cell.angle_beta   90.00
_cell.angle_gamma   90.00
#
_symmetry.space_group_name_H-M   'P 1'
#
loop_
_entity.id
_entity.type
_entity.pdbx_description
1 polymer ?
#
loop_
_entity_poly.entity_id
_entity_poly.type
_entity_poly.pdbx_seq_one_letter_code
_entity_poly.pdbx_strand_id
1 'polypeptide(L)'
;MYKRQLWPEVLDNYARHYETGEALDLAIVERLRATETFDQGHATSEYLAAAWLDQAWHRMDTRAVVDDVAEFEAAALADIGLDDPVVPTRYSSTYFAHVFSGGYSAGYYSYIWSEVLDADTVDWFRENGGLTRENGDRFRARLLGVGGSKDPLDAYRDFRGRDAEIAPLLKRRGLEA
;
A
#
# COMPACT_ATOMS: atom_id res chain seq x y z
N MET A 1 -5.47 -3.39 2.72
CA MET A 1 -6.29 -4.47 3.27
C MET A 1 -7.10 -4.10 4.52
N TYR A 2 -6.65 -3.16 5.34
CA TYR A 2 -7.31 -2.80 6.62
C TYR A 2 -8.60 -1.96 6.51
N LYS A 3 -8.89 -1.33 5.37
CA LYS A 3 -9.96 -0.31 5.29
C LYS A 3 -11.39 -0.84 5.07
N ARG A 4 -11.57 -2.07 4.58
CA ARG A 4 -12.90 -2.71 4.51
C ARG A 4 -13.47 -3.03 5.90
N GLN A 5 -12.62 -3.16 6.90
CA GLN A 5 -13.01 -3.42 8.29
C GLN A 5 -13.83 -2.28 8.89
N LEU A 6 -13.72 -1.06 8.38
CA LEU A 6 -14.49 0.10 8.84
C LEU A 6 -15.81 0.30 8.07
N TRP A 7 -16.19 -0.61 7.20
CA TRP A 7 -17.51 -0.55 6.58
C TRP A 7 -18.58 -0.93 7.60
N PRO A 8 -19.71 -0.19 7.68
CA PRO A 8 -20.74 -0.43 8.70
C PRO A 8 -21.21 -1.88 8.74
N GLU A 9 -21.50 -2.47 7.58
CA GLU A 9 -21.94 -3.86 7.45
C GLU A 9 -20.89 -4.89 7.92
N VAL A 10 -19.62 -4.52 7.94
CA VAL A 10 -18.54 -5.36 8.47
C VAL A 10 -18.40 -5.17 9.96
N LEU A 11 -18.44 -3.92 10.44
CA LEU A 11 -18.36 -3.57 11.87
C LEU A 11 -19.49 -4.19 12.66
N ASP A 12 -20.71 -4.21 12.13
CA ASP A 12 -21.89 -4.78 12.79
C ASP A 12 -21.72 -6.26 13.14
N ASN A 13 -20.80 -6.98 12.50
CA ASN A 13 -20.55 -8.38 12.82
C ASN A 13 -19.64 -8.59 14.03
N TYR A 14 -18.76 -7.64 14.38
CA TYR A 14 -17.77 -7.88 15.44
C TYR A 14 -17.54 -6.71 16.39
N ALA A 15 -17.82 -5.47 15.98
CA ALA A 15 -17.56 -4.28 16.79
C ALA A 15 -18.73 -4.03 17.76
N ARG A 16 -18.84 -4.88 18.79
CA ARG A 16 -19.90 -4.82 19.80
C ARG A 16 -19.30 -4.79 21.19
N HIS A 17 -19.98 -4.07 22.09
CA HIS A 17 -19.62 -4.03 23.50
C HIS A 17 -19.73 -5.43 24.11
N TYR A 18 -18.69 -5.87 24.81
CA TYR A 18 -18.55 -7.25 25.26
C TYR A 18 -19.60 -7.69 26.30
N GLU A 19 -20.20 -6.76 27.07
CA GLU A 19 -21.25 -7.04 28.04
C GLU A 19 -22.64 -6.76 27.50
N THR A 20 -22.85 -5.59 26.87
CA THR A 20 -24.18 -5.14 26.45
C THR A 20 -24.58 -5.60 25.06
N GLY A 21 -23.60 -5.97 24.21
CA GLY A 21 -23.82 -6.31 22.81
C GLY A 21 -24.15 -5.12 21.90
N GLU A 22 -24.12 -3.89 22.45
CA GLU A 22 -24.35 -2.68 21.66
C GLU A 22 -23.31 -2.52 20.58
N ALA A 23 -23.75 -2.10 19.38
CA ALA A 23 -22.83 -1.83 18.25
C ALA A 23 -21.97 -0.59 18.53
N LEU A 24 -20.78 -0.56 17.94
CA LEU A 24 -19.90 0.61 18.00
C LEU A 24 -20.61 1.83 17.38
N ASP A 25 -20.57 2.96 18.08
CA ASP A 25 -21.14 4.21 17.59
C ASP A 25 -20.48 4.65 16.28
N LEU A 26 -21.30 4.88 15.25
CA LEU A 26 -20.84 5.33 13.93
C LEU A 26 -20.10 6.66 14.01
N ALA A 27 -20.41 7.54 14.96
CA ALA A 27 -19.66 8.78 15.15
C ALA A 27 -18.18 8.53 15.52
N ILE A 28 -17.90 7.43 16.24
CA ILE A 28 -16.52 7.02 16.54
C ILE A 28 -15.84 6.54 15.25
N VAL A 29 -16.55 5.78 14.43
CA VAL A 29 -16.02 5.29 13.13
C VAL A 29 -15.70 6.45 12.18
N GLU A 30 -16.55 7.47 12.11
CA GLU A 30 -16.33 8.67 11.31
C GLU A 30 -15.10 9.45 11.79
N ARG A 31 -14.92 9.59 13.10
CA ARG A 31 -13.71 10.21 13.67
C ARG A 31 -12.46 9.42 13.33
N LEU A 32 -12.49 8.09 13.41
CA LEU A 32 -11.37 7.23 12.99
C LEU A 32 -11.04 7.40 11.51
N ARG A 33 -12.05 7.46 10.65
CA ARG A 33 -11.85 7.72 9.21
C ARG A 33 -11.23 9.09 8.95
N ALA A 34 -11.63 10.11 9.69
CA ALA A 34 -11.07 11.45 9.55
C ALA A 34 -9.56 11.51 9.90
N THR A 35 -9.05 10.58 10.71
CA THR A 35 -7.62 10.51 11.03
C THR A 35 -6.80 9.78 9.96
N GLU A 36 -7.43 9.09 9.00
CA GLU A 36 -6.71 8.28 8.02
C GLU A 36 -5.86 9.09 7.04
N THR A 37 -6.20 10.36 6.81
CA THR A 37 -5.46 11.28 5.94
C THR A 37 -4.42 12.10 6.68
N PHE A 38 -4.40 12.02 8.03
CA PHE A 38 -3.40 12.72 8.81
C PHE A 38 -2.00 12.18 8.52
N ASP A 39 -1.07 13.09 8.29
CA ASP A 39 0.36 12.80 8.07
C ASP A 39 0.69 11.86 6.89
N GLN A 40 -0.20 11.76 5.91
CA GLN A 40 0.01 10.88 4.75
C GLN A 40 1.15 11.36 3.84
N GLY A 41 1.45 12.65 3.81
CA GLY A 41 2.62 13.18 3.11
C GLY A 41 3.92 12.61 3.68
N HIS A 42 4.13 12.73 4.99
CA HIS A 42 5.29 12.15 5.69
C HIS A 42 5.37 10.63 5.46
N ALA A 43 4.31 9.89 5.76
CA ALA A 43 4.30 8.43 5.63
C ALA A 43 4.57 7.95 4.18
N THR A 44 4.14 8.72 3.19
CA THR A 44 4.38 8.40 1.79
C THR A 44 5.82 8.70 1.39
N SER A 45 6.37 9.84 1.80
CA SER A 45 7.76 10.23 1.51
C SER A 45 8.76 9.30 2.19
N GLU A 46 8.55 8.97 3.46
CA GLU A 46 9.35 7.98 4.21
C GLU A 46 9.42 6.63 3.48
N TYR A 47 8.28 6.15 3.00
CA TYR A 47 8.19 4.91 2.25
C TYR A 47 8.87 5.00 0.89
N LEU A 48 8.61 6.09 0.12
CA LEU A 48 9.19 6.28 -1.20
C LEU A 48 10.70 6.44 -1.13
N ALA A 49 11.23 7.10 -0.10
CA ALA A 49 12.67 7.20 0.13
C ALA A 49 13.31 5.82 0.23
N ALA A 50 12.72 4.89 1.00
CA ALA A 50 13.22 3.51 1.07
C ALA A 50 13.10 2.76 -0.26
N ALA A 51 12.02 2.96 -1.02
CA ALA A 51 11.85 2.32 -2.32
C ALA A 51 12.87 2.84 -3.36
N TRP A 52 13.18 4.12 -3.35
CA TRP A 52 14.21 4.71 -4.21
C TRP A 52 15.62 4.30 -3.79
N LEU A 53 15.89 4.21 -2.49
CA LEU A 53 17.16 3.72 -1.96
C LEU A 53 17.42 2.28 -2.39
N ASP A 54 16.40 1.41 -2.36
CA ASP A 54 16.47 0.06 -2.92
C ASP A 54 16.88 0.09 -4.40
N GLN A 55 16.24 0.95 -5.20
CA GLN A 55 16.58 1.10 -6.62
C GLN A 55 18.01 1.65 -6.81
N ALA A 56 18.45 2.60 -6.00
CA ALA A 56 19.80 3.15 -6.08
C ALA A 56 20.85 2.06 -5.89
N TRP A 57 20.69 1.22 -4.87
CA TRP A 57 21.59 0.07 -4.62
C TRP A 57 21.60 -0.94 -5.76
N HIS A 58 20.44 -1.35 -6.26
CA HIS A 58 20.31 -2.46 -7.19
C HIS A 58 20.44 -2.07 -8.68
N ARG A 59 20.63 -0.78 -8.98
CA ARG A 59 20.94 -0.26 -10.32
C ARG A 59 22.41 0.14 -10.50
N MET A 60 23.23 -0.02 -9.48
CA MET A 60 24.67 0.24 -9.56
C MET A 60 25.34 -0.71 -10.57
N ASP A 61 26.43 -0.23 -11.18
CA ASP A 61 27.34 -1.11 -11.94
C ASP A 61 27.91 -2.17 -10.98
N THR A 62 27.98 -3.41 -11.45
CA THR A 62 28.48 -4.55 -10.64
C THR A 62 29.94 -4.39 -10.19
N ARG A 63 30.69 -3.45 -10.79
CA ARG A 63 32.08 -3.13 -10.44
C ARG A 63 32.20 -1.89 -9.56
N ALA A 64 31.09 -1.21 -9.30
CA ALA A 64 31.10 -0.06 -8.41
C ALA A 64 31.43 -0.48 -6.99
N VAL A 65 32.21 0.32 -6.29
CA VAL A 65 32.57 0.15 -4.89
C VAL A 65 31.98 1.34 -4.12
N VAL A 66 31.33 1.05 -3.04
CA VAL A 66 30.83 2.07 -2.11
C VAL A 66 31.71 2.04 -0.87
N ASP A 67 32.51 3.07 -0.68
CA ASP A 67 33.43 3.19 0.44
C ASP A 67 32.71 3.62 1.74
N ASP A 68 31.71 4.49 1.61
CA ASP A 68 30.87 4.95 2.71
C ASP A 68 29.37 4.79 2.38
N VAL A 69 28.72 3.92 3.12
CA VAL A 69 27.30 3.59 2.95
C VAL A 69 26.40 4.77 3.30
N ALA A 70 26.77 5.58 4.31
CA ALA A 70 25.96 6.71 4.72
C ALA A 70 26.02 7.86 3.69
N GLU A 71 27.22 8.11 3.14
CA GLU A 71 27.37 9.10 2.04
C GLU A 71 26.63 8.66 0.79
N PHE A 72 26.68 7.37 0.42
CA PHE A 72 25.91 6.83 -0.71
C PHE A 72 24.40 7.04 -0.50
N GLU A 73 23.89 6.69 0.68
CA GLU A 73 22.47 6.86 1.03
C GLU A 73 22.04 8.32 0.92
N ALA A 74 22.83 9.23 1.53
CA ALA A 74 22.54 10.66 1.50
C ALA A 74 22.51 11.20 0.05
N ALA A 75 23.48 10.82 -0.78
CA ALA A 75 23.55 11.23 -2.19
C ALA A 75 22.36 10.68 -2.98
N ALA A 76 22.02 9.40 -2.81
CA ALA A 76 20.89 8.76 -3.50
C ALA A 76 19.53 9.41 -3.15
N LEU A 77 19.35 9.84 -1.91
CA LEU A 77 18.13 10.52 -1.47
C LEU A 77 18.09 11.99 -1.95
N ALA A 78 19.24 12.68 -1.94
CA ALA A 78 19.36 14.04 -2.46
C ALA A 78 19.05 14.14 -3.96
N ASP A 79 19.50 13.17 -4.75
CA ASP A 79 19.26 13.11 -6.21
C ASP A 79 17.77 13.12 -6.58
N ILE A 80 16.91 12.68 -5.67
CA ILE A 80 15.46 12.62 -5.88
C ILE A 80 14.68 13.62 -5.00
N GLY A 81 15.38 14.48 -4.25
CA GLY A 81 14.76 15.47 -3.37
C GLY A 81 14.04 14.89 -2.15
N LEU A 82 14.48 13.75 -1.65
CA LEU A 82 13.96 13.09 -0.44
C LEU A 82 15.01 13.06 0.70
N ASP A 83 15.84 14.09 0.78
CA ASP A 83 16.90 14.26 1.76
C ASP A 83 16.50 15.18 2.95
N ASP A 84 15.20 15.36 3.16
CA ASP A 84 14.69 16.17 4.28
C ASP A 84 15.00 15.47 5.62
N PRO A 85 15.76 16.08 6.53
CA PRO A 85 16.12 15.47 7.80
C PRO A 85 14.93 15.23 8.75
N VAL A 86 13.78 15.89 8.49
CA VAL A 86 12.53 15.69 9.26
C VAL A 86 11.74 14.49 8.75
N VAL A 87 12.02 14.04 7.53
CA VAL A 87 11.37 12.87 6.92
C VAL A 87 12.43 11.83 6.51
N PRO A 88 13.06 11.15 7.48
CA PRO A 88 14.07 10.14 7.18
C PRO A 88 13.47 8.98 6.39
N THR A 89 14.31 8.29 5.62
CA THR A 89 13.88 7.04 4.97
C THR A 89 13.44 6.00 5.99
N ARG A 90 12.43 5.22 5.65
CA ARG A 90 11.90 4.14 6.53
C ARG A 90 12.97 3.10 6.91
N TYR A 91 13.88 2.81 6.02
CA TYR A 91 15.00 1.90 6.21
C TYR A 91 16.29 2.55 5.75
N SER A 92 17.28 2.61 6.62
CA SER A 92 18.65 2.89 6.22
C SER A 92 19.32 1.62 5.71
N SER A 93 20.28 1.78 4.82
CA SER A 93 21.01 0.70 4.15
C SER A 93 21.57 -0.34 5.13
N THR A 94 21.98 0.08 6.32
CA THR A 94 22.61 -0.77 7.35
C THR A 94 21.66 -1.79 8.00
N TYR A 95 20.33 -1.62 7.88
CA TYR A 95 19.34 -2.54 8.46
C TYR A 95 18.18 -2.86 7.49
N PHE A 96 18.37 -2.62 6.20
CA PHE A 96 17.34 -2.86 5.17
C PHE A 96 17.32 -4.33 4.73
N ALA A 97 17.05 -5.24 5.67
CA ALA A 97 17.02 -6.68 5.44
C ALA A 97 16.07 -7.11 4.31
N HIS A 98 14.97 -6.41 4.09
CA HIS A 98 14.02 -6.70 3.02
C HIS A 98 14.71 -6.86 1.65
N VAL A 99 15.61 -5.95 1.32
CA VAL A 99 16.22 -5.86 -0.01
C VAL A 99 17.59 -6.53 -0.09
N PHE A 100 18.29 -6.70 1.04
CA PHE A 100 19.60 -7.35 1.07
C PHE A 100 19.57 -8.83 1.45
N SER A 101 18.52 -9.29 2.14
CA SER A 101 18.41 -10.70 2.56
C SER A 101 17.00 -11.28 2.49
N GLY A 102 16.00 -10.46 2.24
CA GLY A 102 14.58 -10.84 2.31
C GLY A 102 13.89 -11.18 0.98
N GLY A 103 14.60 -11.13 -0.14
CA GLY A 103 14.04 -11.44 -1.46
C GLY A 103 13.28 -10.29 -2.13
N TYR A 104 13.38 -9.06 -1.62
CA TYR A 104 12.77 -7.85 -2.21
C TYR A 104 13.78 -6.96 -2.94
N SER A 105 14.94 -7.47 -3.33
CA SER A 105 15.97 -6.74 -4.07
C SER A 105 15.40 -6.08 -5.32
N ALA A 106 15.58 -4.78 -5.48
CA ALA A 106 14.97 -3.94 -6.52
C ALA A 106 13.44 -4.02 -6.57
N GLY A 107 12.79 -4.54 -5.52
CA GLY A 107 11.37 -4.86 -5.48
C GLY A 107 10.60 -4.25 -4.31
N TYR A 108 11.21 -3.40 -3.49
CA TYR A 108 10.52 -2.80 -2.33
C TYR A 108 9.32 -1.95 -2.74
N TYR A 109 9.35 -1.34 -3.91
CA TYR A 109 8.22 -0.60 -4.48
C TYR A 109 6.93 -1.44 -4.66
N SER A 110 7.03 -2.77 -4.61
CA SER A 110 5.88 -3.68 -4.77
C SER A 110 4.78 -3.45 -3.73
N TYR A 111 5.11 -2.91 -2.56
CA TYR A 111 4.12 -2.58 -1.54
C TYR A 111 3.15 -1.49 -2.00
N ILE A 112 3.66 -0.36 -2.53
CA ILE A 112 2.79 0.71 -3.03
C ILE A 112 2.06 0.28 -4.31
N TRP A 113 2.70 -0.54 -5.15
CA TRP A 113 2.05 -1.15 -6.31
C TRP A 113 0.83 -1.98 -5.90
N SER A 114 1.01 -2.83 -4.89
CA SER A 114 -0.09 -3.64 -4.33
C SER A 114 -1.18 -2.79 -3.70
N GLU A 115 -0.82 -1.65 -3.10
CA GLU A 115 -1.80 -0.71 -2.56
C GLU A 115 -2.64 -0.02 -3.64
N VAL A 116 -2.08 0.25 -4.82
CA VAL A 116 -2.85 0.75 -5.98
C VAL A 116 -3.91 -0.25 -6.37
N LEU A 117 -3.53 -1.53 -6.55
CA LEU A 117 -4.45 -2.61 -6.88
C LEU A 117 -5.53 -2.79 -5.79
N ASP A 118 -5.14 -2.74 -4.51
CA ASP A 118 -6.09 -2.85 -3.39
C ASP A 118 -7.08 -1.68 -3.35
N ALA A 119 -6.61 -0.45 -3.54
CA ALA A 119 -7.48 0.73 -3.51
C ALA A 119 -8.52 0.69 -4.65
N ASP A 120 -8.09 0.39 -5.87
CA ASP A 120 -8.96 0.29 -7.03
C ASP A 120 -9.91 -0.92 -6.93
N THR A 121 -9.47 -2.03 -6.31
CA THR A 121 -10.34 -3.17 -5.98
C THR A 121 -11.46 -2.75 -5.02
N VAL A 122 -11.16 -1.97 -3.98
CA VAL A 122 -12.16 -1.47 -3.03
C VAL A 122 -13.17 -0.57 -3.73
N ASP A 123 -12.71 0.29 -4.64
CA ASP A 123 -13.61 1.15 -5.42
C ASP A 123 -14.48 0.33 -6.36
N TRP A 124 -13.95 -0.74 -6.97
CA TRP A 124 -14.80 -1.65 -7.75
C TRP A 124 -15.96 -2.22 -6.92
N PHE A 125 -15.71 -2.65 -5.68
CA PHE A 125 -16.78 -3.11 -4.82
C PHE A 125 -17.83 -2.04 -4.55
N ARG A 126 -17.41 -0.79 -4.31
CA ARG A 126 -18.33 0.35 -4.10
C ARG A 126 -19.19 0.63 -5.33
N GLU A 127 -18.56 0.64 -6.51
CA GLU A 127 -19.22 0.87 -7.81
C GLU A 127 -20.26 -0.22 -8.12
N ASN A 128 -20.07 -1.44 -7.61
CA ASN A 128 -20.91 -2.59 -7.91
C ASN A 128 -21.84 -3.02 -6.74
N GLY A 129 -22.18 -2.10 -5.86
CA GLY A 129 -23.17 -2.35 -4.79
C GLY A 129 -22.61 -2.98 -3.52
N GLY A 130 -21.31 -2.90 -3.29
CA GLY A 130 -20.68 -3.26 -2.02
C GLY A 130 -20.32 -4.74 -1.89
N LEU A 131 -20.30 -5.22 -0.64
CA LEU A 131 -19.84 -6.56 -0.28
C LEU A 131 -20.94 -7.64 -0.46
N THR A 132 -21.54 -7.69 -1.65
CA THR A 132 -22.50 -8.73 -1.96
C THR A 132 -21.81 -10.08 -2.16
N ARG A 133 -22.59 -11.17 -2.03
CA ARG A 133 -22.10 -12.52 -2.30
C ARG A 133 -21.59 -12.66 -3.74
N GLU A 134 -22.32 -12.14 -4.70
CA GLU A 134 -21.96 -12.15 -6.11
C GLU A 134 -20.62 -11.47 -6.39
N ASN A 135 -20.41 -10.29 -5.83
CA ASN A 135 -19.14 -9.56 -5.94
C ASN A 135 -17.99 -10.33 -5.31
N GLY A 136 -18.22 -10.91 -4.15
CA GLY A 136 -17.23 -11.76 -3.48
C GLY A 136 -16.87 -13.00 -4.29
N ASP A 137 -17.84 -13.67 -4.88
CA ASP A 137 -17.62 -14.82 -5.73
C ASP A 137 -16.86 -14.46 -7.02
N ARG A 138 -17.17 -13.32 -7.64
CA ARG A 138 -16.41 -12.78 -8.78
C ARG A 138 -14.95 -12.50 -8.40
N PHE A 139 -14.71 -11.78 -7.30
CA PHE A 139 -13.37 -11.48 -6.81
C PHE A 139 -12.58 -12.77 -6.53
N ARG A 140 -13.21 -13.71 -5.85
CA ARG A 140 -12.62 -15.01 -5.56
C ARG A 140 -12.28 -15.79 -6.82
N ALA A 141 -13.20 -15.89 -7.76
CA ALA A 141 -13.02 -16.74 -8.95
C ALA A 141 -12.03 -16.15 -9.96
N ARG A 142 -12.04 -14.82 -10.13
CA ARG A 142 -11.27 -14.15 -11.18
C ARG A 142 -9.87 -13.72 -10.73
N LEU A 143 -9.69 -13.40 -9.44
CA LEU A 143 -8.42 -12.90 -8.91
C LEU A 143 -7.78 -13.83 -7.89
N LEU A 144 -8.48 -14.16 -6.79
CA LEU A 144 -7.84 -14.92 -5.72
C LEU A 144 -7.64 -16.39 -6.06
N GLY A 145 -8.63 -17.01 -6.70
CA GLY A 145 -8.65 -18.45 -6.96
C GLY A 145 -7.73 -18.91 -8.08
N VAL A 146 -7.24 -18.00 -8.91
CA VAL A 146 -6.31 -18.33 -10.01
C VAL A 146 -4.87 -18.50 -9.51
N GLY A 147 -4.53 -17.94 -8.35
CA GLY A 147 -3.19 -18.05 -7.76
C GLY A 147 -2.09 -17.66 -8.76
N GLY A 148 -1.06 -18.49 -8.86
CA GLY A 148 0.05 -18.33 -9.81
C GLY A 148 -0.19 -19.00 -11.19
N SER A 149 -1.40 -19.46 -11.50
CA SER A 149 -1.70 -20.14 -12.77
C SER A 149 -1.88 -19.19 -13.97
N LYS A 150 -1.95 -17.88 -13.70
CA LYS A 150 -2.17 -16.82 -14.68
C LYS A 150 -1.33 -15.60 -14.33
N ASP A 151 -0.98 -14.80 -15.33
CA ASP A 151 -0.35 -13.50 -15.09
C ASP A 151 -1.20 -12.65 -14.13
N PRO A 152 -0.63 -12.08 -13.06
CA PRO A 152 -1.39 -11.34 -12.05
C PRO A 152 -2.14 -10.13 -12.60
N LEU A 153 -1.55 -9.41 -13.57
CA LEU A 153 -2.21 -8.25 -14.19
C LEU A 153 -3.36 -8.69 -15.09
N ASP A 154 -3.24 -9.81 -15.78
CA ASP A 154 -4.33 -10.37 -16.56
C ASP A 154 -5.46 -10.89 -15.67
N ALA A 155 -5.14 -11.49 -14.53
CA ALA A 155 -6.13 -11.87 -13.53
C ALA A 155 -6.85 -10.63 -12.96
N TYR A 156 -6.11 -9.54 -12.73
CA TYR A 156 -6.69 -8.28 -12.28
C TYR A 156 -7.63 -7.67 -13.33
N ARG A 157 -7.19 -7.63 -14.60
CA ARG A 157 -8.04 -7.16 -15.73
C ARG A 157 -9.31 -7.97 -15.87
N ASP A 158 -9.24 -9.30 -15.73
CA ASP A 158 -10.42 -10.16 -15.75
C ASP A 158 -11.41 -9.87 -14.63
N PHE A 159 -10.91 -9.50 -13.47
CA PHE A 159 -11.74 -9.10 -12.35
C PHE A 159 -12.28 -7.68 -12.52
N ARG A 160 -11.40 -6.69 -12.74
CA ARG A 160 -11.73 -5.25 -12.75
C ARG A 160 -12.39 -4.81 -14.05
N GLY A 161 -12.04 -5.44 -15.17
CA GLY A 161 -12.46 -5.07 -16.52
C GLY A 161 -11.57 -4.04 -17.21
N ARG A 162 -10.51 -3.57 -16.55
CA ARG A 162 -9.50 -2.62 -17.03
C ARG A 162 -8.22 -2.74 -16.22
N ASP A 163 -7.20 -1.99 -16.60
CA ASP A 163 -6.01 -1.79 -15.76
C ASP A 163 -6.35 -1.04 -14.47
N ALA A 164 -5.50 -1.21 -13.46
CA ALA A 164 -5.61 -0.47 -12.21
C ALA A 164 -5.33 1.02 -12.42
N GLU A 165 -6.02 1.86 -11.66
CA GLU A 165 -5.82 3.30 -11.63
C GLU A 165 -5.25 3.74 -10.27
N ILE A 166 -4.38 4.75 -10.30
CA ILE A 166 -3.76 5.30 -9.08
C ILE A 166 -4.70 6.21 -8.28
N ALA A 167 -5.67 6.83 -8.96
CA ALA A 167 -6.57 7.82 -8.34
C ALA A 167 -7.25 7.31 -7.06
N PRO A 168 -7.76 6.06 -6.97
CA PRO A 168 -8.32 5.51 -5.75
C PRO A 168 -7.35 5.51 -4.56
N LEU A 169 -6.05 5.26 -4.80
CA LEU A 169 -5.05 5.32 -3.75
C LEU A 169 -4.78 6.76 -3.30
N LEU A 170 -4.63 7.70 -4.24
CA LEU A 170 -4.41 9.12 -3.92
C LEU A 170 -5.58 9.67 -3.12
N LYS A 171 -6.82 9.40 -3.54
CA LYS A 171 -8.03 9.74 -2.81
C LYS A 171 -8.03 9.18 -1.39
N ARG A 172 -7.70 7.90 -1.24
CA ARG A 172 -7.62 7.23 0.06
C ARG A 172 -6.62 7.89 1.00
N ARG A 173 -5.51 8.43 0.45
CA ARG A 173 -4.45 9.11 1.21
C ARG A 173 -4.70 10.60 1.40
N GLY A 174 -5.75 11.17 0.80
CA GLY A 174 -5.99 12.61 0.82
C GLY A 174 -4.93 13.40 0.06
N LEU A 175 -4.33 12.81 -0.97
CA LEU A 175 -3.30 13.38 -1.84
C LEU A 175 -3.85 13.73 -3.23
N GLU A 176 -5.15 13.86 -3.38
CA GLU A 176 -5.77 14.39 -4.61
C GLU A 176 -5.45 15.88 -4.76
N ALA A 177 -5.07 16.29 -6.00
CA ALA A 177 -4.85 17.69 -6.34
C ALA A 177 -6.18 18.41 -6.60
#